data_ee01b654f0ba96a8058a6d168d35ba37
#
_entry.id   ee01b654f0ba96a8058a6d168d35ba37
#
_cell.length_a   1.000
_cell.length_b   1.000
_cell.length_c   1.000
_cell.angle_alpha   90.00
_cell.angle_beta   90.00
_cell.angle_gamma   90.00
#
_symmetry.space_group_name_H-M   'P 1'
#
loop_
_entity.id
_entity.type
_entity.pdbx_description
1 polymer ?
#
loop_
_entity_poly.entity_id
_entity_poly.type
_entity_poly.pdbx_seq_one_letter_code
_entity_poly.pdbx_strand_id
1 'polypeptide(L)'
;EENAVLAAERDKLVLGAIHPSFGQEATAAGIMWPLRNDDYLISTHRGHGHTLAKGADPVAMMRELLGRKGGCCGGKGGSMHIADFNVNMLGANGVVGANITIGAGAAHGIKLKGSDQVVVNIFGDGAVNRGPFLEGLNWAVVFKLPILFVCEDNQYSATTKTCNVTGGDGPAARAASLGLITNTLDGNDVELIVDAIAESTDRIRKGSGPEFIHSITYRQRGHTSFDQASYRPKGEAESNINDNDPIHRQQEQLLTVGVEVDEIAAIHKAAQIEMAEALRLAAETAFPDDSTAFTDVQDIGSPEEGLG
;
A
#
# COMPACT_ATOMS: atom_id res chain seq x y z
N GLU A 1 -12.22 -6.19 3.84
CA GLU A 1 -12.24 -4.98 3.02
C GLU A 1 -12.48 -5.31 1.55
N GLU A 2 -11.59 -6.00 0.88
CA GLU A 2 -11.64 -6.25 -0.56
C GLU A 2 -12.96 -6.91 -1.02
N ASN A 3 -13.53 -7.81 -0.22
CA ASN A 3 -14.82 -8.40 -0.52
C ASN A 3 -15.97 -7.35 -0.49
N ALA A 4 -15.92 -6.36 0.38
CA ALA A 4 -16.89 -5.27 0.43
C ALA A 4 -16.73 -4.34 -0.79
N VAL A 5 -15.50 -4.06 -1.20
CA VAL A 5 -15.20 -3.25 -2.39
C VAL A 5 -15.68 -3.95 -3.66
N LEU A 6 -15.46 -5.26 -3.80
CA LEU A 6 -15.97 -6.05 -4.94
C LEU A 6 -17.51 -6.13 -4.94
N ALA A 7 -18.14 -6.17 -3.77
CA ALA A 7 -19.60 -6.10 -3.68
C ALA A 7 -20.12 -4.74 -4.18
N ALA A 8 -19.48 -3.65 -3.76
CA ALA A 8 -19.83 -2.30 -4.23
C ALA A 8 -19.66 -2.15 -5.75
N GLU A 9 -18.61 -2.73 -6.32
CA GLU A 9 -18.41 -2.72 -7.76
C GLU A 9 -19.48 -3.52 -8.52
N ARG A 10 -19.80 -4.73 -8.05
CA ARG A 10 -20.89 -5.54 -8.61
C ARG A 10 -22.21 -4.79 -8.60
N ASP A 11 -22.48 -4.06 -7.53
CA ASP A 11 -23.70 -3.26 -7.37
C ASP A 11 -23.61 -1.88 -8.07
N LYS A 12 -22.53 -1.65 -8.85
CA LYS A 12 -22.26 -0.43 -9.64
C LYS A 12 -22.18 0.85 -8.80
N LEU A 13 -21.75 0.73 -7.57
CA LEU A 13 -21.55 1.86 -6.67
C LEU A 13 -20.18 2.51 -6.85
N VAL A 14 -19.21 1.79 -7.40
CA VAL A 14 -17.85 2.27 -7.67
C VAL A 14 -17.69 2.55 -9.16
N LEU A 15 -17.10 3.69 -9.47
CA LEU A 15 -16.73 4.09 -10.83
C LEU A 15 -15.22 3.88 -11.02
N GLY A 16 -14.85 3.17 -12.07
CA GLY A 16 -13.45 2.93 -12.43
C GLY A 16 -12.93 1.56 -12.01
N ALA A 17 -11.64 1.35 -12.21
CA ALA A 17 -10.98 0.08 -11.95
C ALA A 17 -10.54 -0.01 -10.48
N ILE A 18 -10.86 -1.14 -9.85
CA ILE A 18 -10.37 -1.51 -8.53
C ILE A 18 -9.21 -2.48 -8.68
N HIS A 19 -8.18 -2.30 -7.86
CA HIS A 19 -7.01 -3.16 -7.81
C HIS A 19 -6.95 -3.88 -6.46
N PRO A 20 -7.62 -5.04 -6.31
CA PRO A 20 -7.70 -5.73 -5.02
C PRO A 20 -6.35 -6.32 -4.60
N SER A 21 -6.09 -6.34 -3.29
CA SER A 21 -4.83 -6.81 -2.67
C SER A 21 -4.94 -8.20 -2.05
N PHE A 22 -5.84 -9.05 -2.53
CA PHE A 22 -5.94 -10.44 -2.07
C PHE A 22 -4.61 -11.18 -2.16
N GLY A 23 -4.21 -11.79 -1.05
CA GLY A 23 -2.97 -12.52 -0.89
C GLY A 23 -1.79 -11.65 -0.44
N GLN A 24 -2.01 -10.36 -0.17
CA GLN A 24 -0.99 -9.40 0.25
C GLN A 24 -1.29 -8.82 1.65
N GLU A 25 -2.19 -9.44 2.39
CA GLU A 25 -2.69 -8.92 3.67
C GLU A 25 -1.60 -8.90 4.75
N ALA A 26 -0.72 -9.92 4.78
CA ALA A 26 0.38 -9.96 5.73
C ALA A 26 1.38 -8.83 5.53
N THR A 27 1.69 -8.48 4.28
CA THR A 27 2.55 -7.33 3.97
C THR A 27 1.91 -6.04 4.47
N ALA A 28 0.62 -5.83 4.19
CA ALA A 28 -0.07 -4.62 4.63
C ALA A 28 -0.12 -4.49 6.16
N ALA A 29 -0.53 -5.54 6.88
CA ALA A 29 -0.64 -5.55 8.34
C ALA A 29 0.74 -5.48 9.01
N GLY A 30 1.68 -6.32 8.56
CA GLY A 30 3.02 -6.43 9.15
C GLY A 30 3.85 -5.16 9.02
N ILE A 31 3.74 -4.44 7.90
CA ILE A 31 4.44 -3.16 7.73
C ILE A 31 3.90 -2.11 8.70
N MET A 32 2.59 -2.02 8.87
CA MET A 32 1.98 -0.93 9.64
C MET A 32 2.06 -1.14 11.15
N TRP A 33 2.10 -2.39 11.62
CA TRP A 33 2.07 -2.72 13.04
C TRP A 33 3.17 -2.04 13.89
N PRO A 34 4.45 -2.04 13.48
CA PRO A 34 5.53 -1.42 14.25
C PRO A 34 5.68 0.09 14.02
N LEU A 35 4.95 0.68 13.08
CA LEU A 35 5.06 2.10 12.77
C LEU A 35 4.39 2.96 13.84
N ARG A 36 4.98 4.11 14.09
CA ARG A 36 4.36 5.15 14.91
C ARG A 36 3.26 5.86 14.13
N ASN A 37 2.31 6.42 14.85
CA ASN A 37 1.21 7.16 14.23
C ASN A 37 1.72 8.37 13.41
N ASP A 38 2.83 9.00 13.82
CA ASP A 38 3.43 10.15 13.16
C ASP A 38 4.41 9.80 12.04
N ASP A 39 4.70 8.52 11.78
CA ASP A 39 5.44 8.08 10.61
C ASP A 39 4.60 8.23 9.34
N TYR A 40 5.25 8.57 8.24
CA TYR A 40 4.59 8.77 6.97
C TYR A 40 4.53 7.48 6.15
N LEU A 41 3.40 7.28 5.50
CA LEU A 41 3.16 6.20 4.55
C LEU A 41 2.94 6.76 3.15
N ILE A 42 3.55 6.12 2.15
CA ILE A 42 3.24 6.33 0.73
C ILE A 42 3.05 4.96 0.08
N SER A 43 1.99 4.81 -0.71
CA SER A 43 1.60 3.53 -1.26
C SER A 43 1.33 3.58 -2.76
N THR A 44 0.88 2.46 -3.30
CA THR A 44 0.55 2.24 -4.71
C THR A 44 -0.95 2.37 -4.97
N HIS A 45 -1.34 2.18 -6.23
CA HIS A 45 -2.74 2.03 -6.65
C HIS A 45 -3.50 0.91 -5.92
N ARG A 46 -2.81 0.04 -5.16
CA ARG A 46 -3.34 -1.07 -4.36
C ARG A 46 -3.23 -0.80 -2.86
N GLY A 47 -3.47 0.47 -2.49
CA GLY A 47 -3.19 1.00 -1.16
C GLY A 47 -4.29 0.80 -0.11
N HIS A 48 -5.39 0.10 -0.40
CA HIS A 48 -6.52 -0.05 0.51
C HIS A 48 -6.10 -0.66 1.85
N GLY A 49 -5.52 -1.87 1.82
CA GLY A 49 -5.05 -2.56 3.02
C GLY A 49 -4.01 -1.77 3.79
N HIS A 50 -3.06 -1.15 3.09
CA HIS A 50 -2.04 -0.29 3.70
C HIS A 50 -2.64 0.90 4.46
N THR A 51 -3.63 1.57 3.85
CA THR A 51 -4.27 2.75 4.45
C THR A 51 -5.10 2.37 5.67
N LEU A 52 -5.88 1.28 5.59
CA LEU A 52 -6.63 0.76 6.74
C LEU A 52 -5.71 0.30 7.87
N ALA A 53 -4.66 -0.46 7.55
CA ALA A 53 -3.69 -0.92 8.56
C ALA A 53 -2.94 0.26 9.22
N LYS A 54 -2.79 1.40 8.52
CA LYS A 54 -2.23 2.64 9.10
C LYS A 54 -3.20 3.34 10.06
N GLY A 55 -4.47 2.90 10.11
CA GLY A 55 -5.49 3.39 11.04
C GLY A 55 -6.53 4.34 10.43
N ALA A 56 -6.66 4.37 9.11
CA ALA A 56 -7.69 5.16 8.45
C ALA A 56 -9.10 4.69 8.83
N ASP A 57 -10.06 5.62 8.92
CA ASP A 57 -11.46 5.31 9.15
C ASP A 57 -12.05 4.52 7.97
N PRO A 58 -12.53 3.28 8.20
CA PRO A 58 -13.12 2.45 7.15
C PRO A 58 -14.29 3.11 6.42
N VAL A 59 -15.09 3.92 7.12
CA VAL A 59 -16.23 4.62 6.52
C VAL A 59 -15.75 5.74 5.60
N ALA A 60 -14.76 6.54 6.04
CA ALA A 60 -14.19 7.59 5.21
C ALA A 60 -13.50 7.01 3.97
N MET A 61 -12.79 5.89 4.13
CA MET A 61 -12.17 5.21 2.99
C MET A 61 -13.22 4.65 2.02
N MET A 62 -14.28 3.99 2.49
CA MET A 62 -15.36 3.52 1.62
C MET A 62 -16.08 4.67 0.92
N ARG A 63 -16.30 5.81 1.59
CA ARG A 63 -16.83 7.01 0.94
C ARG A 63 -15.92 7.50 -0.19
N GLU A 64 -14.60 7.45 0.01
CA GLU A 64 -13.64 7.80 -1.03
C GLU A 64 -13.74 6.88 -2.25
N LEU A 65 -13.79 5.57 -2.03
CA LEU A 65 -13.91 4.58 -3.10
C LEU A 65 -15.22 4.76 -3.90
N LEU A 66 -16.30 5.17 -3.23
CA LEU A 66 -17.61 5.40 -3.84
C LEU A 66 -17.77 6.84 -4.38
N GLY A 67 -16.76 7.69 -4.28
CA GLY A 67 -16.82 9.10 -4.71
C GLY A 67 -17.85 9.92 -3.90
N ARG A 68 -18.00 9.64 -2.60
CA ARG A 68 -19.00 10.26 -1.73
C ARG A 68 -18.40 11.39 -0.90
N LYS A 69 -19.27 12.30 -0.46
CA LYS A 69 -18.91 13.39 0.46
C LYS A 69 -18.32 12.84 1.75
N GLY A 70 -17.24 13.44 2.24
CA GLY A 70 -16.56 12.99 3.46
C GLY A 70 -15.69 11.75 3.27
N GLY A 71 -15.33 11.41 2.04
CA GLY A 71 -14.19 10.55 1.75
C GLY A 71 -12.88 11.20 2.19
N CYS A 72 -11.85 10.40 2.45
CA CYS A 72 -10.55 10.89 2.97
C CYS A 72 -9.85 11.89 2.01
N CYS A 73 -10.16 11.85 0.72
CA CYS A 73 -9.74 12.83 -0.29
C CYS A 73 -10.93 13.63 -0.86
N GLY A 74 -12.03 13.76 -0.08
CA GLY A 74 -13.23 14.47 -0.52
C GLY A 74 -14.04 13.76 -1.62
N GLY A 75 -13.80 12.46 -1.85
CA GLY A 75 -14.43 11.67 -2.91
C GLY A 75 -13.79 11.87 -4.30
N LYS A 76 -12.60 12.45 -4.40
CA LYS A 76 -11.93 12.81 -5.66
C LYS A 76 -10.85 11.82 -6.10
N GLY A 77 -10.20 11.15 -5.16
CA GLY A 77 -9.07 10.25 -5.42
C GLY A 77 -9.52 8.86 -5.89
N GLY A 78 -10.60 8.36 -5.34
CA GLY A 78 -11.09 7.01 -5.60
C GLY A 78 -10.09 5.93 -5.17
N SER A 79 -10.24 4.71 -5.73
CA SER A 79 -9.49 3.53 -5.32
C SER A 79 -7.96 3.66 -5.44
N MET A 80 -7.46 4.33 -6.47
CA MET A 80 -6.03 4.37 -6.79
C MET A 80 -5.26 5.55 -6.18
N HIS A 81 -5.96 6.54 -5.59
CA HIS A 81 -5.34 7.80 -5.16
C HIS A 81 -5.80 8.18 -3.75
N ILE A 82 -5.94 7.18 -2.89
CA ILE A 82 -6.30 7.40 -1.48
C ILE A 82 -5.17 8.17 -0.79
N ALA A 83 -5.53 9.25 -0.09
CA ALA A 83 -4.65 9.93 0.85
C ALA A 83 -5.46 10.22 2.12
N ASP A 84 -4.84 10.08 3.28
CA ASP A 84 -5.46 10.40 4.57
C ASP A 84 -4.41 11.00 5.51
N PHE A 85 -4.38 12.32 5.55
CA PHE A 85 -3.42 13.05 6.38
C PHE A 85 -3.67 12.89 7.88
N ASN A 86 -4.85 12.43 8.31
CA ASN A 86 -5.12 12.17 9.72
C ASN A 86 -4.28 10.99 10.26
N VAL A 87 -3.90 10.08 9.37
CA VAL A 87 -3.03 8.94 9.69
C VAL A 87 -1.67 9.02 9.00
N ASN A 88 -1.29 10.20 8.50
CA ASN A 88 -0.04 10.43 7.78
C ASN A 88 0.16 9.53 6.53
N MET A 89 -0.93 9.13 5.90
CA MET A 89 -0.93 8.51 4.59
C MET A 89 -0.88 9.62 3.52
N LEU A 90 0.32 9.88 2.96
CA LEU A 90 0.56 10.98 2.02
C LEU A 90 -0.05 10.75 0.64
N GLY A 91 -0.27 9.49 0.28
CA GLY A 91 -1.02 9.16 -0.92
C GLY A 91 -0.69 7.80 -1.53
N ALA A 92 -1.72 7.20 -2.11
CA ALA A 92 -1.64 6.13 -3.09
C ALA A 92 -1.42 6.76 -4.48
N ASN A 93 -0.76 6.05 -5.39
CA ASN A 93 -0.46 6.61 -6.71
C ASN A 93 -0.61 5.57 -7.81
N GLY A 94 -1.41 5.90 -8.83
CA GLY A 94 -1.58 5.08 -10.03
C GLY A 94 -0.40 5.16 -11.00
N VAL A 95 0.48 6.17 -10.88
CA VAL A 95 1.69 6.29 -11.70
C VAL A 95 2.79 5.43 -11.13
N VAL A 96 3.08 4.31 -11.77
CA VAL A 96 4.03 3.29 -11.31
C VAL A 96 5.43 3.90 -11.09
N GLY A 97 5.91 3.81 -9.85
CA GLY A 97 7.22 4.29 -9.42
C GLY A 97 7.27 5.76 -8.99
N ALA A 98 6.27 6.60 -9.30
CA ALA A 98 6.28 8.01 -8.92
C ALA A 98 6.32 8.21 -7.39
N ASN A 99 5.68 7.33 -6.65
CA ASN A 99 5.69 7.34 -5.18
C ASN A 99 7.11 7.24 -4.58
N ILE A 100 8.07 6.63 -5.27
CA ILE A 100 9.44 6.46 -4.80
C ILE A 100 10.15 7.81 -4.64
N THR A 101 10.07 8.67 -5.64
CA THR A 101 10.64 10.02 -5.59
C THR A 101 9.85 10.95 -4.65
N ILE A 102 8.52 10.80 -4.58
CA ILE A 102 7.68 11.53 -3.61
C ILE A 102 8.11 11.16 -2.18
N GLY A 103 8.31 9.87 -1.90
CA GLY A 103 8.77 9.40 -0.59
C GLY A 103 10.15 9.91 -0.23
N ALA A 104 11.08 9.91 -1.18
CA ALA A 104 12.40 10.51 -0.97
C ALA A 104 12.31 12.01 -0.67
N GLY A 105 11.40 12.73 -1.32
CA GLY A 105 11.12 14.15 -1.03
C GLY A 105 10.56 14.38 0.37
N ALA A 106 9.59 13.57 0.79
CA ALA A 106 9.02 13.62 2.14
C ALA A 106 10.09 13.36 3.22
N ALA A 107 10.91 12.31 3.02
CA ALA A 107 12.02 11.99 3.92
C ALA A 107 13.09 13.09 3.98
N HIS A 108 13.32 13.77 2.86
CA HIS A 108 14.21 14.93 2.84
C HIS A 108 13.64 16.08 3.69
N GLY A 109 12.33 16.33 3.59
CA GLY A 109 11.64 17.30 4.44
C GLY A 109 11.75 16.98 5.93
N ILE A 110 11.60 15.71 6.33
CA ILE A 110 11.81 15.22 7.70
C ILE A 110 13.23 15.56 8.16
N LYS A 111 14.22 15.23 7.35
CA LYS A 111 15.64 15.48 7.67
C LYS A 111 15.92 16.98 7.84
N LEU A 112 15.39 17.83 6.97
CA LEU A 112 15.55 19.29 7.08
C LEU A 112 14.88 19.86 8.33
N LYS A 113 13.76 19.27 8.77
CA LYS A 113 13.09 19.64 10.02
C LYS A 113 13.82 19.14 11.26
N GLY A 114 14.73 18.19 11.12
CA GLY A 114 15.44 17.56 12.25
C GLY A 114 14.53 16.67 13.11
N SER A 115 13.42 16.15 12.56
CA SER A 115 12.54 15.23 13.28
C SER A 115 12.98 13.77 13.09
N ASP A 116 12.49 12.88 13.95
CA ASP A 116 12.87 11.46 13.99
C ASP A 116 11.84 10.53 13.31
N GLN A 117 10.88 11.09 12.58
CA GLN A 117 9.90 10.36 11.80
C GLN A 117 10.58 9.56 10.69
N VAL A 118 9.93 8.48 10.26
CA VAL A 118 10.35 7.66 9.13
C VAL A 118 9.28 7.71 8.04
N VAL A 119 9.71 7.71 6.79
CA VAL A 119 8.81 7.45 5.66
C VAL A 119 8.89 5.97 5.32
N VAL A 120 7.75 5.29 5.26
CA VAL A 120 7.65 3.98 4.62
C VAL A 120 7.04 4.16 3.24
N ASN A 121 7.78 3.75 2.24
CA ASN A 121 7.40 3.87 0.83
C ASN A 121 7.23 2.49 0.22
N ILE A 122 5.97 2.12 -0.07
CA ILE A 122 5.61 0.81 -0.63
C ILE A 122 5.43 0.94 -2.14
N PHE A 123 5.99 0.03 -2.89
CA PHE A 123 5.81 -0.06 -4.34
C PHE A 123 5.89 -1.51 -4.81
N GLY A 124 5.26 -1.81 -5.93
CA GLY A 124 5.26 -3.16 -6.51
C GLY A 124 6.52 -3.47 -7.32
N ASP A 125 6.72 -4.73 -7.61
CA ASP A 125 7.81 -5.30 -8.41
C ASP A 125 7.99 -4.62 -9.77
N GLY A 126 6.92 -4.22 -10.43
CA GLY A 126 7.00 -3.48 -11.71
C GLY A 126 7.69 -2.13 -11.61
N ALA A 127 7.67 -1.49 -10.44
CA ALA A 127 8.27 -0.18 -10.22
C ALA A 127 9.80 -0.20 -10.27
N VAL A 128 10.44 -1.33 -9.98
CA VAL A 128 11.90 -1.45 -9.98
C VAL A 128 12.53 -1.27 -11.36
N ASN A 129 11.72 -1.34 -12.41
CA ASN A 129 12.13 -1.13 -13.79
C ASN A 129 11.88 0.30 -14.30
N ARG A 130 11.40 1.21 -13.42
CA ARG A 130 11.12 2.60 -13.77
C ARG A 130 12.28 3.52 -13.36
N GLY A 131 12.47 4.61 -14.10
CA GLY A 131 13.49 5.63 -13.79
C GLY A 131 13.46 6.13 -12.33
N PRO A 132 12.27 6.49 -11.78
CA PRO A 132 12.15 6.92 -10.37
C PRO A 132 12.71 5.96 -9.32
N PHE A 133 12.82 4.66 -9.63
CA PHE A 133 13.47 3.71 -8.73
C PHE A 133 14.94 4.09 -8.49
N LEU A 134 15.72 4.22 -9.57
CA LEU A 134 17.13 4.60 -9.46
C LEU A 134 17.29 6.02 -8.91
N GLU A 135 16.48 6.95 -9.37
CA GLU A 135 16.54 8.36 -8.97
C GLU A 135 16.25 8.53 -7.47
N GLY A 136 15.14 7.97 -6.98
CA GLY A 136 14.71 8.12 -5.59
C GLY A 136 15.61 7.39 -4.61
N LEU A 137 16.04 6.15 -4.92
CA LEU A 137 16.95 5.40 -4.06
C LEU A 137 18.33 6.07 -3.98
N ASN A 138 18.89 6.47 -5.13
CA ASN A 138 20.16 7.19 -5.16
C ASN A 138 20.10 8.49 -4.34
N TRP A 139 19.03 9.27 -4.52
CA TRP A 139 18.82 10.49 -3.73
C TRP A 139 18.78 10.20 -2.23
N ALA A 140 18.03 9.17 -1.83
CA ALA A 140 17.91 8.78 -0.44
C ALA A 140 19.26 8.36 0.16
N VAL A 141 20.08 7.61 -0.56
CA VAL A 141 21.41 7.19 -0.11
C VAL A 141 22.37 8.36 0.02
N VAL A 142 22.46 9.22 -1.01
CA VAL A 142 23.35 10.40 -1.02
C VAL A 142 23.06 11.30 0.18
N PHE A 143 21.81 11.52 0.50
CA PHE A 143 21.40 12.38 1.62
C PHE A 143 21.14 11.63 2.92
N LYS A 144 21.36 10.32 3.01
CA LYS A 144 21.07 9.48 4.19
C LYS A 144 19.68 9.79 4.75
N LEU A 145 18.66 9.66 3.92
CA LEU A 145 17.29 10.03 4.26
C LEU A 145 16.64 9.00 5.18
N PRO A 146 15.75 9.40 6.10
CA PRO A 146 15.01 8.48 6.97
C PRO A 146 13.84 7.83 6.24
N ILE A 147 14.14 6.90 5.33
CA ILE A 147 13.15 6.22 4.51
C ILE A 147 13.41 4.72 4.44
N LEU A 148 12.35 3.95 4.58
CA LEU A 148 12.30 2.53 4.31
C LEU A 148 11.56 2.31 3.00
N PHE A 149 12.24 1.73 2.03
CA PHE A 149 11.64 1.30 0.78
C PHE A 149 11.19 -0.15 0.90
N VAL A 150 9.92 -0.44 0.60
CA VAL A 150 9.38 -1.79 0.60
C VAL A 150 8.88 -2.14 -0.80
N CYS A 151 9.54 -3.11 -1.43
CA CYS A 151 9.08 -3.70 -2.67
C CYS A 151 8.12 -4.85 -2.33
N GLU A 152 6.83 -4.64 -2.50
CA GLU A 152 5.80 -5.67 -2.40
C GLU A 152 5.77 -6.45 -3.72
N ASP A 153 6.56 -7.50 -3.80
CA ASP A 153 6.70 -8.34 -5.00
C ASP A 153 5.62 -9.40 -5.03
N ASN A 154 4.52 -9.10 -5.69
CA ASN A 154 3.40 -10.02 -5.84
C ASN A 154 3.51 -10.91 -7.09
N GLN A 155 4.71 -11.03 -7.65
CA GLN A 155 5.12 -11.87 -8.77
C GLN A 155 4.62 -11.44 -10.16
N TYR A 156 3.78 -10.39 -10.24
CA TYR A 156 3.21 -9.95 -11.51
C TYR A 156 3.19 -8.44 -11.65
N SER A 157 3.97 -7.92 -12.58
CA SER A 157 3.86 -6.57 -13.08
C SER A 157 2.72 -6.49 -14.09
N ALA A 158 1.56 -6.00 -13.67
CA ALA A 158 0.31 -6.08 -14.40
C ALA A 158 0.01 -7.53 -14.85
N THR A 159 0.18 -7.86 -16.12
CA THR A 159 -0.09 -9.17 -16.71
C THR A 159 1.17 -10.02 -16.95
N THR A 160 2.34 -9.52 -16.60
CA THR A 160 3.62 -10.16 -16.91
C THR A 160 4.36 -10.58 -15.63
N LYS A 161 4.85 -11.81 -15.58
CA LYS A 161 5.68 -12.27 -14.44
C LYS A 161 6.90 -11.37 -14.28
N THR A 162 7.21 -11.02 -13.04
CA THR A 162 8.35 -10.16 -12.69
C THR A 162 9.66 -10.70 -13.23
N CYS A 163 9.89 -12.00 -13.15
CA CYS A 163 11.12 -12.64 -13.66
C CYS A 163 11.29 -12.50 -15.19
N ASN A 164 10.24 -12.21 -15.94
CA ASN A 164 10.31 -12.02 -17.39
C ASN A 164 10.64 -10.56 -17.80
N VAL A 165 10.58 -9.61 -16.86
CA VAL A 165 10.79 -8.18 -17.15
C VAL A 165 11.86 -7.54 -16.26
N THR A 166 12.35 -8.26 -15.24
CA THR A 166 13.39 -7.76 -14.34
C THR A 166 14.70 -8.53 -14.56
N GLY A 167 15.68 -7.87 -15.15
CA GLY A 167 17.02 -8.46 -15.37
C GLY A 167 17.88 -8.37 -14.12
N GLY A 168 18.91 -9.25 -14.04
CA GLY A 168 19.80 -9.38 -12.89
C GLY A 168 19.18 -10.15 -11.74
N ASP A 169 19.72 -9.97 -10.54
CA ASP A 169 19.32 -10.72 -9.33
C ASP A 169 18.11 -10.11 -8.61
N GLY A 170 17.31 -9.31 -9.32
CA GLY A 170 16.02 -8.81 -8.83
C GLY A 170 16.07 -7.49 -8.03
N PRO A 171 14.97 -7.15 -7.35
CA PRO A 171 14.80 -5.85 -6.68
C PRO A 171 15.84 -5.54 -5.61
N ALA A 172 16.12 -6.50 -4.72
CA ALA A 172 17.07 -6.31 -3.61
C ALA A 172 18.49 -6.06 -4.11
N ALA A 173 18.96 -6.83 -5.12
CA ALA A 173 20.29 -6.65 -5.68
C ALA A 173 20.46 -5.29 -6.35
N ARG A 174 19.41 -4.77 -7.01
CA ARG A 174 19.42 -3.41 -7.59
C ARG A 174 19.53 -2.34 -6.51
N ALA A 175 18.77 -2.46 -5.41
CA ALA A 175 18.88 -1.55 -4.30
C ALA A 175 20.25 -1.61 -3.61
N ALA A 176 20.77 -2.83 -3.39
CA ALA A 176 22.11 -3.03 -2.82
C ALA A 176 23.22 -2.40 -3.68
N SER A 177 23.09 -2.43 -5.01
CA SER A 177 24.06 -1.79 -5.92
C SER A 177 24.15 -0.26 -5.76
N LEU A 178 23.13 0.36 -5.18
CA LEU A 178 23.10 1.78 -4.84
C LEU A 178 23.58 2.07 -3.40
N GLY A 179 23.91 1.03 -2.62
CA GLY A 179 24.44 1.16 -1.26
C GLY A 179 23.39 1.08 -0.14
N LEU A 180 22.16 0.62 -0.44
CA LEU A 180 21.17 0.37 0.60
C LEU A 180 21.43 -0.95 1.32
N ILE A 181 21.13 -0.98 2.62
CA ILE A 181 20.97 -2.24 3.36
C ILE A 181 19.69 -2.89 2.84
N THR A 182 19.78 -4.14 2.45
CA THR A 182 18.65 -4.87 1.84
C THR A 182 18.32 -6.14 2.61
N ASN A 183 17.04 -6.44 2.72
CA ASN A 183 16.53 -7.70 3.26
C ASN A 183 15.47 -8.26 2.32
N THR A 184 15.52 -9.58 2.07
CA THR A 184 14.50 -10.30 1.29
C THR A 184 13.83 -11.32 2.19
N LEU A 185 12.50 -11.27 2.26
CA LEU A 185 11.72 -12.08 3.18
C LEU A 185 10.41 -12.58 2.55
N ASP A 186 9.83 -13.57 3.21
CA ASP A 186 8.51 -14.09 2.89
C ASP A 186 7.43 -13.06 3.29
N GLY A 187 6.83 -12.43 2.29
CA GLY A 187 5.78 -11.43 2.45
C GLY A 187 4.42 -11.99 2.89
N ASN A 188 4.30 -13.30 3.08
CA ASN A 188 3.10 -13.94 3.61
C ASN A 188 3.24 -14.37 5.07
N ASP A 189 4.38 -14.10 5.69
CA ASP A 189 4.63 -14.27 7.11
C ASP A 189 4.57 -12.91 7.82
N VAL A 190 3.45 -12.63 8.49
CA VAL A 190 3.21 -11.33 9.12
C VAL A 190 4.17 -11.04 10.26
N GLU A 191 4.55 -12.04 11.05
CA GLU A 191 5.46 -11.89 12.20
C GLU A 191 6.87 -11.55 11.72
N LEU A 192 7.34 -12.24 10.69
CA LEU A 192 8.64 -11.97 10.06
C LEU A 192 8.70 -10.54 9.50
N ILE A 193 7.59 -10.06 8.91
CA ILE A 193 7.51 -8.68 8.39
C ILE A 193 7.55 -7.69 9.54
N VAL A 194 6.76 -7.91 10.61
CA VAL A 194 6.74 -7.04 11.80
C VAL A 194 8.15 -6.84 12.34
N ASP A 195 8.87 -7.93 12.56
CA ASP A 195 10.22 -7.88 13.11
C ASP A 195 11.19 -7.13 12.18
N ALA A 196 11.17 -7.44 10.90
CA ALA A 196 12.04 -6.80 9.91
C ALA A 196 11.77 -5.29 9.79
N ILE A 197 10.51 -4.87 9.81
CA ILE A 197 10.12 -3.46 9.75
C ILE A 197 10.51 -2.73 11.05
N ALA A 198 10.27 -3.34 12.22
CA ALA A 198 10.64 -2.77 13.51
C ALA A 198 12.16 -2.52 13.58
N GLU A 199 12.97 -3.52 13.23
CA GLU A 199 14.41 -3.39 13.21
C GLU A 199 14.92 -2.33 12.22
N SER A 200 14.37 -2.33 10.98
CA SER A 200 14.78 -1.37 9.95
C SER A 200 14.42 0.06 10.36
N THR A 201 13.20 0.28 10.83
CA THR A 201 12.76 1.64 11.25
C THR A 201 13.53 2.15 12.46
N ASP A 202 13.89 1.26 13.40
CA ASP A 202 14.75 1.62 14.55
C ASP A 202 16.16 2.05 14.08
N ARG A 203 16.79 1.30 13.16
CA ARG A 203 18.10 1.67 12.60
C ARG A 203 18.03 3.00 11.82
N ILE A 204 16.98 3.19 11.01
CA ILE A 204 16.76 4.43 10.23
C ILE A 204 16.62 5.63 11.17
N ARG A 205 15.83 5.53 12.25
CA ARG A 205 15.70 6.60 13.27
C ARG A 205 17.00 6.93 13.95
N LYS A 206 17.88 5.95 14.12
CA LYS A 206 19.23 6.14 14.68
C LYS A 206 20.24 6.69 13.64
N GLY A 207 19.79 6.95 12.42
CA GLY A 207 20.59 7.63 11.39
C GLY A 207 21.39 6.69 10.48
N SER A 208 21.02 5.41 10.35
CA SER A 208 21.66 4.47 9.39
C SER A 208 21.56 4.97 7.95
N GLY A 209 20.54 5.76 7.65
CA GLY A 209 20.14 6.11 6.27
C GLY A 209 19.05 5.19 5.75
N PRO A 210 18.79 5.19 4.42
CA PRO A 210 17.71 4.43 3.84
C PRO A 210 18.00 2.92 3.83
N GLU A 211 16.93 2.13 3.99
CA GLU A 211 16.98 0.67 3.88
C GLU A 211 15.94 0.18 2.86
N PHE A 212 16.05 -1.07 2.45
CA PHE A 212 15.20 -1.69 1.46
C PHE A 212 14.76 -3.09 1.89
N ILE A 213 13.45 -3.33 1.87
CA ILE A 213 12.87 -4.66 2.09
C ILE A 213 12.24 -5.15 0.78
N HIS A 214 12.60 -6.35 0.37
CA HIS A 214 11.98 -7.11 -0.71
C HIS A 214 11.04 -8.14 -0.09
N SER A 215 9.75 -7.82 -0.04
CA SER A 215 8.70 -8.66 0.50
C SER A 215 8.09 -9.48 -0.63
N ILE A 216 8.35 -10.79 -0.64
CA ILE A 216 7.88 -11.70 -1.69
C ILE A 216 6.51 -12.25 -1.28
N THR A 217 5.48 -11.90 -2.02
CA THR A 217 4.10 -12.33 -1.80
C THR A 217 3.49 -12.84 -3.11
N TYR A 218 2.19 -13.02 -3.16
CA TYR A 218 1.50 -13.44 -4.38
C TYR A 218 0.14 -12.76 -4.51
N ARG A 219 -0.09 -12.11 -5.65
CA ARG A 219 -1.42 -11.57 -5.99
C ARG A 219 -2.36 -12.69 -6.41
N GLN A 220 -3.32 -13.03 -5.57
CA GLN A 220 -4.24 -14.16 -5.81
C GLN A 220 -5.24 -13.90 -6.94
N ARG A 221 -5.67 -12.67 -7.14
CA ARG A 221 -6.61 -12.24 -8.17
C ARG A 221 -5.92 -11.63 -9.38
N GLY A 222 -6.67 -11.27 -10.42
CA GLY A 222 -6.18 -10.50 -11.56
C GLY A 222 -5.60 -9.14 -11.19
N HIS A 223 -5.09 -8.40 -12.16
CA HIS A 223 -4.51 -7.07 -11.92
C HIS A 223 -5.56 -6.09 -11.43
N THR A 224 -6.74 -6.13 -12.04
CA THR A 224 -7.94 -5.41 -11.62
C THR A 224 -9.05 -6.39 -11.30
N SER A 225 -10.14 -5.89 -10.73
CA SER A 225 -11.35 -6.67 -10.44
C SER A 225 -11.97 -7.34 -11.69
N PHE A 226 -11.79 -6.75 -12.86
CA PHE A 226 -12.31 -7.30 -14.14
C PHE A 226 -11.35 -8.29 -14.81
N ASP A 227 -10.10 -8.36 -14.38
CA ASP A 227 -9.07 -9.18 -15.00
C ASP A 227 -9.23 -10.65 -14.62
N GLN A 228 -9.47 -11.50 -15.61
CA GLN A 228 -9.63 -12.95 -15.45
C GLN A 228 -8.29 -13.69 -15.26
N ALA A 229 -7.16 -12.98 -15.29
CA ALA A 229 -5.82 -13.53 -15.13
C ALA A 229 -5.47 -14.70 -16.07
N SER A 230 -6.00 -14.71 -17.28
CA SER A 230 -5.79 -15.78 -18.29
C SER A 230 -4.34 -15.93 -18.76
N TYR A 231 -3.47 -14.97 -18.43
CA TYR A 231 -2.03 -15.00 -18.68
C TYR A 231 -1.26 -15.89 -17.68
N ARG A 232 -1.89 -16.33 -16.60
CA ARG A 232 -1.28 -17.22 -15.62
C ARG A 232 -1.32 -18.68 -16.06
N PRO A 233 -0.31 -19.47 -15.70
CA PRO A 233 -0.39 -20.91 -15.81
C PRO A 233 -1.61 -21.46 -15.06
N LYS A 234 -2.25 -22.46 -15.66
CA LYS A 234 -3.41 -23.12 -15.03
C LYS A 234 -3.00 -23.75 -13.69
N GLY A 235 -3.77 -23.47 -12.64
CA GLY A 235 -3.54 -24.00 -11.30
C GLY A 235 -2.53 -23.19 -10.45
N GLU A 236 -1.84 -22.20 -11.01
CA GLU A 236 -0.85 -21.43 -10.26
C GLU A 236 -1.48 -20.62 -9.11
N ALA A 237 -2.61 -19.96 -9.37
CA ALA A 237 -3.29 -19.19 -8.36
C ALA A 237 -3.90 -20.09 -7.27
N GLU A 238 -4.54 -21.18 -7.67
CA GLU A 238 -5.12 -22.17 -6.75
C GLU A 238 -4.07 -22.79 -5.82
N SER A 239 -2.90 -23.14 -6.35
CA SER A 239 -1.80 -23.66 -5.52
C SER A 239 -1.34 -22.61 -4.51
N ASN A 240 -1.14 -21.37 -4.93
CA ASN A 240 -0.73 -20.30 -4.01
C ASN A 240 -1.80 -20.00 -2.95
N ILE A 241 -3.08 -20.02 -3.29
CA ILE A 241 -4.17 -19.84 -2.32
C ILE A 241 -4.18 -20.99 -1.29
N ASN A 242 -4.01 -22.23 -1.73
CA ASN A 242 -4.07 -23.38 -0.85
C ASN A 242 -2.84 -23.50 0.07
N ASP A 243 -1.66 -23.18 -0.47
CA ASP A 243 -0.39 -23.49 0.19
C ASP A 243 0.22 -22.26 0.88
N ASN A 244 -0.18 -21.05 0.52
CA ASN A 244 0.53 -19.83 0.95
C ASN A 244 -0.37 -18.60 1.19
N ASP A 245 -1.68 -18.80 1.46
CA ASP A 245 -2.56 -17.69 1.84
C ASP A 245 -2.13 -17.09 3.18
N PRO A 246 -1.82 -15.79 3.27
CA PRO A 246 -1.28 -15.18 4.48
C PRO A 246 -2.26 -15.20 5.65
N ILE A 247 -3.56 -15.10 5.40
CA ILE A 247 -4.59 -15.15 6.45
C ILE A 247 -4.66 -16.56 7.02
N HIS A 248 -4.69 -17.58 6.15
CA HIS A 248 -4.73 -18.97 6.58
C HIS A 248 -3.47 -19.35 7.38
N ARG A 249 -2.29 -18.96 6.90
CA ARG A 249 -1.03 -19.19 7.61
C ARG A 249 -1.02 -18.57 9.01
N GLN A 250 -1.49 -17.33 9.15
CA GLN A 250 -1.57 -16.68 10.46
C GLN A 250 -2.59 -17.36 11.36
N GLN A 251 -3.72 -17.85 10.84
CA GLN A 251 -4.66 -18.65 11.61
C GLN A 251 -4.01 -19.91 12.18
N GLU A 252 -3.29 -20.66 11.34
CA GLU A 252 -2.57 -21.87 11.77
C GLU A 252 -1.54 -21.55 12.86
N GLN A 253 -0.78 -20.46 12.72
CA GLN A 253 0.18 -20.02 13.72
C GLN A 253 -0.52 -19.70 15.06
N LEU A 254 -1.61 -18.95 15.04
CA LEU A 254 -2.39 -18.62 16.23
C LEU A 254 -2.92 -19.87 16.95
N LEU A 255 -3.40 -20.85 16.19
CA LEU A 255 -3.84 -22.14 16.77
C LEU A 255 -2.68 -22.89 17.45
N THR A 256 -1.47 -22.84 16.89
CA THR A 256 -0.29 -23.52 17.50
C THR A 256 0.14 -22.90 18.81
N VAL A 257 -0.13 -21.60 19.02
CA VAL A 257 0.17 -20.89 20.29
C VAL A 257 -1.02 -20.88 21.26
N GLY A 258 -2.10 -21.59 20.92
CA GLY A 258 -3.23 -21.85 21.83
C GLY A 258 -4.36 -20.81 21.74
N VAL A 259 -4.44 -20.03 20.69
CA VAL A 259 -5.64 -19.21 20.44
C VAL A 259 -6.79 -20.11 19.98
N GLU A 260 -7.97 -19.95 20.56
CA GLU A 260 -9.13 -20.80 20.28
C GLU A 260 -9.75 -20.48 18.90
N VAL A 261 -10.25 -21.52 18.24
CA VAL A 261 -10.90 -21.40 16.90
C VAL A 261 -12.06 -20.39 16.92
N ASP A 262 -12.83 -20.37 18.01
CA ASP A 262 -13.97 -19.47 18.16
C ASP A 262 -13.53 -18.00 18.28
N GLU A 263 -12.37 -17.73 18.85
CA GLU A 263 -11.78 -16.39 18.93
C GLU A 263 -11.37 -15.89 17.53
N ILE A 264 -10.70 -16.73 16.76
CA ILE A 264 -10.33 -16.43 15.37
C ILE A 264 -11.58 -16.19 14.50
N ALA A 265 -12.60 -17.04 14.65
CA ALA A 265 -13.87 -16.88 13.96
C ALA A 265 -14.60 -15.58 14.34
N ALA A 266 -14.52 -15.18 15.61
CA ALA A 266 -15.08 -13.93 16.09
C ALA A 266 -14.40 -12.69 15.47
N ILE A 267 -13.07 -12.71 15.32
CA ILE A 267 -12.29 -11.65 14.66
C ILE A 267 -12.71 -11.52 13.19
N HIS A 268 -12.80 -12.62 12.47
CA HIS A 268 -13.28 -12.62 11.08
C HIS A 268 -14.67 -12.03 10.94
N LYS A 269 -15.58 -12.46 11.81
CA LYS A 269 -16.96 -11.99 11.81
C LYS A 269 -17.04 -10.48 12.13
N ALA A 270 -16.26 -10.02 13.10
CA ALA A 270 -16.19 -8.60 13.44
C ALA A 270 -15.70 -7.75 12.26
N ALA A 271 -14.63 -8.15 11.60
CA ALA A 271 -14.11 -7.46 10.42
C ALA A 271 -15.11 -7.45 9.26
N GLN A 272 -15.86 -8.53 9.04
CA GLN A 272 -16.90 -8.59 8.02
C GLN A 272 -18.05 -7.63 8.32
N ILE A 273 -18.50 -7.58 9.58
CA ILE A 273 -19.57 -6.68 10.04
C ILE A 273 -19.14 -5.22 9.88
N GLU A 274 -17.93 -4.89 10.34
CA GLU A 274 -17.38 -3.53 10.25
C GLU A 274 -17.33 -3.05 8.80
N MET A 275 -16.79 -3.86 7.90
CA MET A 275 -16.68 -3.48 6.49
C MET A 275 -18.02 -3.44 5.75
N ALA A 276 -18.98 -4.29 6.12
CA ALA A 276 -20.34 -4.24 5.58
C ALA A 276 -21.06 -2.95 6.02
N GLU A 277 -20.89 -2.58 7.28
CA GLU A 277 -21.46 -1.34 7.82
C GLU A 277 -20.80 -0.09 7.20
N ALA A 278 -19.48 -0.10 7.04
CA ALA A 278 -18.75 0.97 6.37
C ALA A 278 -19.26 1.17 4.93
N LEU A 279 -19.46 0.09 4.18
CA LEU A 279 -20.01 0.15 2.84
C LEU A 279 -21.45 0.69 2.84
N ARG A 280 -22.31 0.22 3.76
CA ARG A 280 -23.70 0.68 3.86
C ARG A 280 -23.75 2.20 4.13
N LEU A 281 -22.99 2.69 5.11
CA LEU A 281 -22.93 4.11 5.47
C LEU A 281 -22.37 4.96 4.33
N ALA A 282 -21.37 4.46 3.62
CA ALA A 282 -20.80 5.13 2.46
C ALA A 282 -21.82 5.23 1.31
N ALA A 283 -22.55 4.16 1.02
CA ALA A 283 -23.54 4.11 -0.06
C ALA A 283 -24.71 5.06 0.18
N GLU A 284 -25.11 5.26 1.43
CA GLU A 284 -26.18 6.19 1.82
C GLU A 284 -25.73 7.67 1.83
N THR A 285 -24.42 7.92 1.76
CA THR A 285 -23.88 9.29 1.77
C THR A 285 -24.06 9.97 0.41
N ALA A 286 -24.43 11.24 0.41
CA ALA A 286 -24.60 12.04 -0.81
C ALA A 286 -23.27 12.20 -1.57
N PHE A 287 -23.38 12.47 -2.88
CA PHE A 287 -22.22 12.91 -3.67
C PHE A 287 -21.75 14.31 -3.24
N PRO A 288 -20.45 14.63 -3.47
CA PRO A 288 -19.97 16.00 -3.31
C PRO A 288 -20.78 16.98 -4.19
N ASP A 289 -20.78 18.25 -3.78
CA ASP A 289 -21.34 19.33 -4.60
C ASP A 289 -20.47 19.53 -5.86
N ASP A 290 -21.09 19.81 -7.00
CA ASP A 290 -20.39 19.99 -8.29
C ASP A 290 -19.32 21.10 -8.21
N SER A 291 -19.51 22.11 -7.38
CA SER A 291 -18.53 23.19 -7.16
C SER A 291 -17.21 22.68 -6.59
N THR A 292 -17.24 21.54 -5.87
CA THR A 292 -16.00 20.95 -5.31
C THR A 292 -15.05 20.40 -6.38
N ALA A 293 -15.53 20.23 -7.63
CA ALA A 293 -14.65 19.82 -8.72
C ALA A 293 -13.53 20.83 -9.02
N PHE A 294 -13.69 22.07 -8.60
CA PHE A 294 -12.75 23.17 -8.82
C PHE A 294 -11.94 23.54 -7.56
N THR A 295 -12.14 22.83 -6.45
CA THR A 295 -11.38 23.04 -5.21
C THR A 295 -10.29 21.98 -5.06
N ASP A 296 -9.27 22.26 -4.25
CA ASP A 296 -8.16 21.35 -3.96
C ASP A 296 -7.40 20.85 -5.19
N VAL A 297 -7.53 21.53 -6.32
CA VAL A 297 -6.62 21.43 -7.45
C VAL A 297 -5.40 22.28 -7.15
N GLN A 298 -4.27 21.96 -7.77
CA GLN A 298 -3.04 22.72 -7.59
C GLN A 298 -3.35 24.21 -7.81
N ASP A 299 -3.18 25.00 -6.76
CA ASP A 299 -3.29 26.45 -6.84
C ASP A 299 -2.03 26.99 -7.54
N ILE A 300 -2.20 27.40 -8.78
CA ILE A 300 -1.15 28.06 -9.56
C ILE A 300 -1.25 29.59 -9.44
N GLY A 301 -2.05 30.09 -8.50
CA GLY A 301 -2.45 31.50 -8.41
C GLY A 301 -3.52 31.86 -9.45
N SER A 302 -4.18 32.98 -9.25
CA SER A 302 -5.01 33.50 -10.32
C SER A 302 -4.11 33.97 -11.48
N PRO A 303 -4.57 33.90 -12.73
CA PRO A 303 -3.83 34.45 -13.88
C PRO A 303 -3.43 35.93 -13.67
N GLU A 304 -4.15 36.65 -12.82
CA GLU A 304 -3.91 38.04 -12.47
C GLU A 304 -2.80 38.21 -11.42
N GLU A 305 -2.58 37.20 -10.55
CA GLU A 305 -1.52 37.23 -9.53
C GLU A 305 -0.17 36.75 -10.05
N GLY A 306 -0.15 35.95 -11.13
CA GLY A 306 1.08 35.43 -11.75
C GLY A 306 1.72 36.34 -12.79
N LEU A 307 1.15 37.55 -13.06
CA LEU A 307 1.65 38.52 -14.03
C LEU A 307 2.18 39.83 -13.36
N GLY A 308 2.39 39.81 -12.04
CA GLY A 308 2.98 40.91 -11.30
C GLY A 308 4.51 40.81 -11.14
#